data_0995f53741c0a4a421839848795f1a76
#
_entry.id   0995f53741c0a4a421839848795f1a76
#
_cell.length_a   1.000
_cell.length_b   1.000
_cell.length_c   1.000
_cell.angle_alpha   90.00
_cell.angle_beta   90.00
_cell.angle_gamma   90.00
#
_symmetry.space_group_name_H-M   'P 1'
#
loop_
_entity.id
_entity.type
_entity.pdbx_description
1 polymer ?
#
loop_
_entity_poly.entity_id
_entity_poly.type
_entity_poly.pdbx_seq_one_letter_code
_entity_poly.pdbx_strand_id
1 'polypeptide(L)'
;MTVINPADDVEAKAAVLAMADYVGPTYMRFGRLAAPIFNDAATYKFEVGKGIQLKDGKDVTIIATGLMVSEALEAAELLKADGISARVIN
;
A
#
# COMPACT_ATOMS: atom_id res chain seq x y z
N MET A 1 -12.29 -15.35 -4.15
CA MET A 1 -12.19 -14.67 -2.83
C MET A 1 -11.32 -13.42 -2.97
N THR A 2 -11.79 -12.32 -2.42
CA THR A 2 -11.01 -11.08 -2.40
C THR A 2 -9.99 -11.13 -1.27
N VAL A 3 -8.72 -10.88 -1.59
CA VAL A 3 -7.61 -10.88 -0.61
C VAL A 3 -7.10 -9.46 -0.46
N ILE A 4 -6.99 -9.00 0.80
CA ILE A 4 -6.51 -7.65 1.14
C ILE A 4 -5.34 -7.77 2.10
N ASN A 5 -4.25 -7.06 1.80
CA ASN A 5 -3.04 -7.03 2.61
C ASN A 5 -2.64 -5.56 2.86
N PRO A 6 -3.21 -4.91 3.91
CA PRO A 6 -2.96 -3.50 4.16
C PRO A 6 -1.49 -3.20 4.47
N ALA A 7 -1.03 -2.04 4.03
CA ALA A 7 0.35 -1.62 4.18
C ALA A 7 0.63 -0.88 5.51
N ASP A 8 -0.35 -0.15 6.02
CA ASP A 8 -0.25 0.57 7.29
C ASP A 8 -1.58 0.56 8.07
N ASP A 9 -1.59 1.19 9.24
CA ASP A 9 -2.76 1.27 10.12
C ASP A 9 -3.94 2.03 9.47
N VAL A 10 -3.65 3.10 8.75
CA VAL A 10 -4.67 3.91 8.05
C VAL A 10 -5.38 3.08 6.99
N GLU A 11 -4.62 2.37 6.16
CA GLU A 11 -5.19 1.47 5.16
C GLU A 11 -5.94 0.31 5.80
N ALA A 12 -5.40 -0.29 6.85
CA ALA A 12 -6.04 -1.40 7.58
C ALA A 12 -7.42 -1.00 8.09
N LYS A 13 -7.55 0.16 8.72
CA LYS A 13 -8.83 0.68 9.21
C LYS A 13 -9.82 0.92 8.06
N ALA A 14 -9.38 1.57 7.00
CA ALA A 14 -10.23 1.84 5.85
C ALA A 14 -10.68 0.55 5.15
N ALA A 15 -9.79 -0.43 5.02
CA ALA A 15 -10.09 -1.73 4.42
C ALA A 15 -11.09 -2.55 5.25
N VAL A 16 -10.97 -2.54 6.59
CA VAL A 16 -11.95 -3.21 7.48
C VAL A 16 -13.35 -2.63 7.27
N LEU A 17 -13.47 -1.32 7.22
CA LEU A 17 -14.76 -0.66 6.98
C LEU A 17 -15.32 -0.99 5.59
N ALA A 18 -14.47 -0.99 4.57
CA ALA A 18 -14.89 -1.35 3.22
C ALA A 18 -15.33 -2.81 3.09
N MET A 19 -14.65 -3.72 3.81
CA MET A 19 -15.04 -5.13 3.84
C MET A 19 -16.37 -5.38 4.51
N ALA A 20 -16.76 -4.58 5.50
CA ALA A 20 -18.04 -4.71 6.20
C ALA A 20 -19.23 -4.53 5.23
N ASP A 21 -19.06 -3.72 4.20
CA ASP A 21 -20.07 -3.45 3.18
C ASP A 21 -19.87 -4.26 1.89
N TYR A 22 -18.78 -5.01 1.79
CA TYR A 22 -18.45 -5.78 0.58
C TYR A 22 -19.23 -7.09 0.50
N VAL A 23 -19.90 -7.31 -0.61
CA VAL A 23 -20.64 -8.55 -0.88
C VAL A 23 -19.72 -9.60 -1.48
N GLY A 24 -19.45 -10.65 -0.75
CA GLY A 24 -18.62 -11.77 -1.18
C GLY A 24 -17.59 -12.20 -0.13
N PRO A 25 -16.93 -13.35 -0.32
CA PRO A 25 -15.92 -13.83 0.60
C PRO A 25 -14.66 -12.95 0.52
N THR A 26 -14.18 -12.48 1.67
CA THR A 26 -12.98 -11.66 1.78
C THR A 26 -12.02 -12.25 2.80
N TYR A 27 -10.74 -12.11 2.53
CA TYR A 27 -9.65 -12.50 3.43
C TYR A 27 -8.72 -11.31 3.63
N MET A 28 -8.59 -10.85 4.86
CA MET A 28 -7.64 -9.78 5.20
C MET A 28 -6.45 -10.35 5.96
N ARG A 29 -5.27 -10.05 5.46
CA ARG A 29 -4.01 -10.50 6.05
C ARG A 29 -3.32 -9.34 6.76
N PHE A 30 -2.93 -9.57 8.01
CA PHE A 30 -2.11 -8.64 8.78
C PHE A 30 -0.73 -9.23 9.06
N GLY A 31 0.28 -8.38 8.98
CA GLY A 31 1.63 -8.72 9.44
C GLY A 31 1.74 -8.65 10.97
N ARG A 32 2.70 -9.36 11.54
CA ARG A 32 3.00 -9.29 12.99
C ARG A 32 3.88 -8.10 13.35
N LEU A 33 4.71 -7.67 12.42
CA LEU A 33 5.64 -6.56 12.64
C LEU A 33 4.92 -5.21 12.55
N ALA A 34 5.37 -4.26 13.35
CA ALA A 34 4.93 -2.88 13.22
C ALA A 34 5.38 -2.30 11.88
N ALA A 35 4.46 -1.64 11.18
CA ALA A 35 4.74 -0.93 9.95
C ALA A 35 4.69 0.59 10.20
N PRO A 36 5.56 1.40 9.58
CA PRO A 36 5.43 2.84 9.64
C PRO A 36 4.12 3.29 8.96
N ILE A 37 3.49 4.31 9.54
CA ILE A 37 2.28 4.93 8.97
C ILE A 37 2.74 5.98 7.97
N PHE A 38 2.40 5.82 6.70
CA PHE A 38 2.74 6.75 5.63
C PHE A 38 1.51 7.34 4.93
N ASN A 39 0.33 6.74 5.09
CA ASN A 39 -0.92 7.31 4.59
C ASN A 39 -1.47 8.37 5.53
N ASP A 40 -2.06 9.43 4.96
CA ASP A 40 -2.76 10.46 5.72
C ASP A 40 -4.23 10.03 5.94
N ALA A 41 -4.62 9.83 7.20
CA ALA A 41 -5.97 9.41 7.57
C ALA A 41 -7.07 10.38 7.11
N ALA A 42 -6.74 11.69 6.94
CA ALA A 42 -7.69 12.70 6.51
C ALA A 42 -8.02 12.62 5.01
N THR A 43 -7.10 12.13 4.18
CA THR A 43 -7.21 12.13 2.73
C THR A 43 -7.26 10.75 2.10
N TYR A 44 -6.88 9.70 2.85
CA TYR A 44 -6.81 8.34 2.35
C TYR A 44 -8.20 7.79 2.01
N LYS A 45 -8.31 7.23 0.80
CA LYS A 45 -9.52 6.53 0.34
C LYS A 45 -9.16 5.14 -0.11
N PHE A 46 -9.80 4.15 0.49
CA PHE A 46 -9.66 2.76 0.13
C PHE A 46 -10.75 2.36 -0.88
N GLU A 47 -10.34 1.68 -1.94
CA GLU A 47 -11.26 1.13 -2.94
C GLU A 47 -10.80 -0.27 -3.34
N VAL A 48 -11.67 -1.26 -3.10
CA VAL A 48 -11.39 -2.66 -3.44
C VAL A 48 -11.10 -2.81 -4.93
N GLY A 49 -10.02 -3.48 -5.27
CA GLY A 49 -9.64 -3.75 -6.67
C GLY A 49 -8.83 -2.64 -7.33
N LYS A 50 -8.48 -1.57 -6.60
CA LYS A 50 -7.64 -0.50 -7.12
C LYS A 50 -6.32 -0.40 -6.35
N GLY A 51 -5.22 -0.37 -7.08
CA GLY A 51 -3.92 0.01 -6.56
C GLY A 51 -3.80 1.53 -6.42
N ILE A 52 -2.96 1.97 -5.49
CA ILE A 52 -2.70 3.39 -5.25
C ILE A 52 -1.25 3.70 -5.60
N GLN A 53 -1.04 4.66 -6.50
CA GLN A 53 0.30 5.17 -6.78
C GLN A 53 0.74 6.09 -5.66
N LEU A 54 1.77 5.66 -4.92
CA LEU A 54 2.33 6.42 -3.79
C LEU A 54 3.46 7.34 -4.23
N LYS A 55 4.18 6.96 -5.28
CA LYS A 55 5.29 7.73 -5.84
C LYS A 55 5.32 7.58 -7.36
N ASP A 56 5.53 8.69 -8.07
CA ASP A 56 5.71 8.65 -9.52
C ASP A 56 7.18 8.37 -9.88
N GLY A 57 7.39 7.76 -11.03
CA GLY A 57 8.71 7.44 -11.57
C GLY A 57 8.66 7.00 -13.02
N LYS A 58 9.82 7.07 -13.69
CA LYS A 58 9.94 6.85 -15.15
C LYS A 58 10.74 5.61 -15.52
N ASP A 59 11.68 5.18 -14.68
CA ASP A 59 12.67 4.16 -15.05
C ASP A 59 12.23 2.76 -14.65
N VAL A 60 11.64 2.62 -13.45
CA VAL A 60 11.18 1.34 -12.91
C VAL A 60 9.89 1.52 -12.11
N THR A 61 9.05 0.50 -12.11
CA THR A 61 7.85 0.45 -11.25
C THR A 61 8.01 -0.67 -10.23
N ILE A 62 7.84 -0.33 -8.96
CA ILE A 62 7.81 -1.28 -7.84
C ILE A 62 6.36 -1.42 -7.39
N ILE A 63 5.83 -2.64 -7.46
CA ILE A 63 4.50 -2.97 -6.98
C ILE A 63 4.67 -3.79 -5.71
N ALA A 64 4.07 -3.34 -4.61
CA ALA A 64 4.22 -3.98 -3.31
C ALA A 64 2.89 -3.98 -2.56
N THR A 65 2.77 -4.86 -1.57
CA THR A 65 1.61 -4.94 -0.65
C THR A 65 2.08 -5.15 0.78
N GLY A 66 1.24 -4.76 1.73
CA GLY A 66 1.51 -4.99 3.16
C GLY A 66 2.80 -4.34 3.63
N LEU A 67 3.57 -5.04 4.45
CA LEU A 67 4.82 -4.54 5.03
C LEU A 67 5.87 -4.12 3.99
N MET A 68 5.81 -4.70 2.80
CA MET A 68 6.79 -4.40 1.75
C MET A 68 6.58 -3.04 1.09
N VAL A 69 5.46 -2.37 1.33
CA VAL A 69 5.21 -1.05 0.75
C VAL A 69 6.15 0.01 1.34
N SER A 70 6.36 0.00 2.65
CA SER A 70 7.33 0.90 3.28
C SER A 70 8.75 0.65 2.80
N GLU A 71 9.13 -0.62 2.64
CA GLU A 71 10.44 -1.00 2.08
C GLU A 71 10.60 -0.54 0.63
N ALA A 72 9.52 -0.64 -0.17
CA ALA A 72 9.50 -0.16 -1.55
C ALA A 72 9.67 1.37 -1.64
N LEU A 73 9.06 2.12 -0.73
CA LEU A 73 9.23 3.57 -0.65
C LEU A 73 10.68 3.95 -0.29
N GLU A 74 11.27 3.25 0.67
CA GLU A 74 12.68 3.42 1.04
C GLU A 74 13.62 3.06 -0.12
N ALA A 75 13.38 1.94 -0.78
CA ALA A 75 14.14 1.53 -1.96
C ALA A 75 14.07 2.57 -3.08
N ALA A 76 12.90 3.18 -3.30
CA ALA A 76 12.75 4.24 -4.29
C ALA A 76 13.58 5.49 -3.95
N GLU A 77 13.72 5.85 -2.66
CA GLU A 77 14.60 6.94 -2.24
C GLU A 77 16.09 6.61 -2.44
N LEU A 78 16.50 5.37 -2.14
CA LEU A 78 17.87 4.92 -2.42
C LEU A 78 18.19 4.92 -3.91
N LEU A 79 17.28 4.46 -4.76
CA LEU A 79 17.43 4.49 -6.21
C LEU A 79 17.52 5.92 -6.76
N LYS A 80 16.78 6.86 -6.17
CA LYS A 80 16.85 8.27 -6.54
C LYS A 80 18.25 8.85 -6.34
N ALA A 81 18.95 8.44 -5.28
CA ALA A 81 20.34 8.84 -5.05
C ALA A 81 21.29 8.37 -6.17
N ASP A 82 20.97 7.26 -6.84
CA ASP A 82 21.70 6.71 -7.98
C ASP A 82 21.17 7.23 -9.34
N GLY A 83 20.30 8.21 -9.34
CA GLY A 83 19.72 8.79 -10.54
C GLY A 83 18.60 7.96 -11.20
N ILE A 84 18.06 6.96 -10.50
CA ILE A 84 17.00 6.08 -10.99
C ILE A 84 15.65 6.56 -10.43
N SER A 85 14.69 6.83 -11.33
CA SER A 85 13.35 7.29 -11.00
C SER A 85 12.40 6.10 -10.87
N ALA A 86 12.03 5.75 -9.63
CA ALA A 86 11.16 4.62 -9.34
C ALA A 86 9.72 5.07 -9.03
N ARG A 87 8.75 4.45 -9.70
CA ARG A 87 7.34 4.52 -9.35
C ARG A 87 7.02 3.47 -8.31
N VAL A 88 6.24 3.82 -7.30
CA VAL A 88 5.78 2.88 -6.27
C VAL A 88 4.26 2.81 -6.27
N ILE A 89 3.74 1.59 -6.37
CA ILE A 89 2.30 1.27 -6.34
C ILE A 89 2.06 0.29 -5.20
N ASN A 90 1.08 0.64 -4.35
CA ASN A 90 0.53 -0.25 -3.31
C ASN A 90 -0.68 -1.00 -3.86
#